data_52d0062b454031d95d8f50f83eaaba34
#
_entry.id   52d0062b454031d95d8f50f83eaaba34
#
_cell.length_a   1.000
_cell.length_b   1.000
_cell.length_c   1.000
_cell.angle_alpha   90.00
_cell.angle_beta   90.00
_cell.angle_gamma   90.00
#
_symmetry.space_group_name_H-M   'P 1'
#
loop_
_entity.id
_entity.type
_entity.pdbx_description
1 polymer ?
#
loop_
_entity_poly.entity_id
_entity_poly.type
_entity_poly.pdbx_seq_one_letter_code
_entity_poly.pdbx_strand_id
1 'polypeptide(L)'
;MFSIACQSPKQEKNVASTEEASQEEQNLSQNVSQPEDDSVIEIELSTEALLGKIEPAKDSSFVRIASQYTNKDEIYLRKQTYEDFVRMAKAAREDDVSLQIISATRNFAVQKSIWEAKWNGQRKVDGMDLSQAISDPQERALKILEYSSMPGTSRHHWGTDIDLNALSNSYFASGEGKKVYDWLLAHAHEYGFCQVYTEKGDKRPHGYNEERWHWSYMPLASQFLKQYNEKISYAELGGFDGGSVAEEIEAIRKYVNGIAPRCMNW
;
A
#
# COMPACT_ATOMS: atom_id res chain seq x y z
N MET A 1 87.75 32.97 -7.62
CA MET A 1 87.66 32.70 -9.10
C MET A 1 86.16 32.80 -9.48
N PHE A 2 85.94 33.73 -10.31
CA PHE A 2 84.70 34.06 -11.06
C PHE A 2 83.34 33.76 -10.46
N SER A 3 82.74 34.85 -9.94
CA SER A 3 81.33 35.10 -9.68
C SER A 3 80.66 35.48 -11.01
N ILE A 4 79.53 34.85 -11.35
CA ILE A 4 78.67 35.35 -12.39
C ILE A 4 77.22 35.49 -11.77
N ALA A 5 76.77 36.72 -11.70
CA ALA A 5 75.39 37.09 -11.35
C ALA A 5 74.47 36.92 -12.54
N CYS A 6 73.34 36.33 -12.35
CA CYS A 6 72.27 36.33 -13.34
C CYS A 6 71.04 37.07 -12.73
N GLN A 7 70.66 38.12 -13.45
CA GLN A 7 69.49 38.99 -13.13
C GLN A 7 68.14 38.30 -13.54
N SER A 8 67.13 38.45 -12.68
CA SER A 8 65.79 38.06 -12.98
C SER A 8 65.03 39.19 -13.70
N PRO A 9 64.20 38.90 -14.67
CA PRO A 9 63.26 39.90 -15.25
C PRO A 9 61.98 40.04 -14.41
N LYS A 10 61.54 41.28 -14.31
CA LYS A 10 60.26 41.70 -13.71
C LYS A 10 59.11 41.15 -14.54
N GLN A 11 58.15 40.52 -13.88
CA GLN A 11 56.84 40.15 -14.46
C GLN A 11 55.82 41.21 -14.09
N GLU A 12 55.20 41.80 -15.09
CA GLU A 12 54.05 42.68 -14.99
C GLU A 12 52.84 41.89 -14.53
N LYS A 13 52.12 42.42 -13.55
CA LYS A 13 50.86 41.87 -13.05
C LYS A 13 49.72 42.22 -14.02
N ASN A 14 49.12 41.22 -14.64
CA ASN A 14 47.89 41.32 -15.40
C ASN A 14 46.70 41.40 -14.45
N VAL A 15 45.98 42.52 -14.44
CA VAL A 15 44.84 42.83 -13.58
C VAL A 15 43.51 42.56 -14.30
N ALA A 16 43.42 41.45 -15.06
CA ALA A 16 42.23 41.15 -15.86
C ALA A 16 41.50 39.85 -15.47
N SER A 17 41.78 39.26 -14.27
CA SER A 17 41.19 37.95 -13.89
C SER A 17 40.29 37.95 -12.65
N THR A 18 39.93 39.12 -12.09
CA THR A 18 39.11 39.19 -10.87
C THR A 18 37.62 39.56 -11.16
N GLU A 19 37.27 40.05 -12.33
CA GLU A 19 35.87 40.35 -12.67
C GLU A 19 35.10 39.17 -13.30
N GLU A 20 35.74 38.24 -13.96
CA GLU A 20 35.05 37.06 -14.52
C GLU A 20 34.70 36.02 -13.44
N ALA A 21 35.51 35.88 -12.38
CA ALA A 21 35.24 34.95 -11.30
C ALA A 21 34.03 35.36 -10.41
N SER A 22 33.78 36.66 -10.32
CA SER A 22 32.62 37.18 -9.54
C SER A 22 31.30 37.09 -10.28
N GLN A 23 31.30 36.96 -11.59
CA GLN A 23 30.07 36.75 -12.38
C GLN A 23 29.65 35.27 -12.48
N GLU A 24 30.56 34.32 -12.43
CA GLU A 24 30.25 32.90 -12.35
C GLU A 24 29.66 32.50 -10.98
N GLU A 25 30.17 33.05 -9.87
CA GLU A 25 29.58 32.78 -8.53
C GLU A 25 28.18 33.38 -8.35
N GLN A 26 27.87 34.52 -9.01
CA GLN A 26 26.53 35.11 -8.96
C GLN A 26 25.50 34.38 -9.83
N ASN A 27 25.92 33.69 -10.89
CA ASN A 27 25.02 32.86 -11.70
C ASN A 27 24.73 31.47 -11.10
N LEU A 28 25.57 30.98 -10.18
CA LEU A 28 25.33 29.71 -9.48
C LEU A 28 24.34 29.84 -8.31
N SER A 29 24.11 31.06 -7.82
CA SER A 29 23.19 31.33 -6.69
C SER A 29 21.75 31.61 -7.12
N GLN A 30 21.42 31.64 -8.41
CA GLN A 30 20.07 31.91 -8.91
C GLN A 30 19.32 30.66 -9.41
N ASN A 31 19.93 29.49 -9.35
CA ASN A 31 19.25 28.20 -9.63
C ASN A 31 18.91 27.45 -8.34
N VAL A 32 18.33 28.15 -7.37
CA VAL A 32 17.53 27.49 -6.33
C VAL A 32 16.26 27.07 -7.05
N SER A 33 16.19 25.81 -7.49
CA SER A 33 14.96 25.17 -7.91
C SER A 33 13.89 25.46 -6.86
N GLN A 34 12.81 26.13 -7.29
CA GLN A 34 11.58 26.20 -6.50
C GLN A 34 11.22 24.78 -6.05
N PRO A 35 10.66 24.61 -4.84
CA PRO A 35 10.16 23.30 -4.44
C PRO A 35 9.24 22.83 -5.56
N GLU A 36 9.53 21.62 -6.08
CA GLU A 36 8.63 20.95 -7.01
C GLU A 36 7.25 20.99 -6.36
N ASP A 37 6.29 21.49 -7.11
CA ASP A 37 4.88 21.56 -6.72
C ASP A 37 4.46 20.14 -6.35
N ASP A 38 4.32 19.87 -5.04
CA ASP A 38 3.80 18.65 -4.45
C ASP A 38 2.29 18.54 -4.75
N SER A 39 1.90 18.82 -6.00
CA SER A 39 0.56 18.58 -6.48
C SER A 39 0.33 17.07 -6.41
N VAL A 40 -0.46 16.68 -5.41
CA VAL A 40 -0.95 15.30 -5.28
C VAL A 40 -1.57 14.91 -6.62
N ILE A 41 -0.90 14.01 -7.34
CA ILE A 41 -1.44 13.50 -8.62
C ILE A 41 -2.74 12.78 -8.29
N GLU A 42 -3.87 13.40 -8.64
CA GLU A 42 -5.18 12.80 -8.45
C GLU A 42 -5.38 11.72 -9.54
N ILE A 43 -5.44 10.46 -9.11
CA ILE A 43 -5.67 9.32 -10.01
C ILE A 43 -7.16 9.00 -9.99
N GLU A 44 -7.83 9.19 -11.11
CA GLU A 44 -9.23 8.81 -11.25
C GLU A 44 -9.35 7.32 -11.65
N LEU A 45 -10.17 6.57 -10.91
CA LEU A 45 -10.51 5.18 -11.22
C LEU A 45 -11.92 5.06 -11.79
N SER A 46 -12.09 4.17 -12.77
CA SER A 46 -13.42 3.75 -13.22
C SER A 46 -14.13 2.91 -12.15
N THR A 47 -15.45 2.79 -12.26
CA THR A 47 -16.27 1.91 -11.41
C THR A 47 -15.76 0.47 -11.44
N GLU A 48 -15.39 -0.04 -12.61
CA GLU A 48 -14.83 -1.39 -12.79
C GLU A 48 -13.52 -1.54 -12.04
N ALA A 49 -12.64 -0.54 -12.11
CA ALA A 49 -11.35 -0.58 -11.40
C ALA A 49 -11.53 -0.54 -9.88
N LEU A 50 -12.48 0.26 -9.36
CA LEU A 50 -12.81 0.32 -7.94
C LEU A 50 -13.38 -1.01 -7.44
N LEU A 51 -14.15 -1.72 -8.27
CA LEU A 51 -14.68 -3.06 -7.97
C LEU A 51 -13.66 -4.19 -8.19
N GLY A 52 -12.45 -3.89 -8.64
CA GLY A 52 -11.42 -4.88 -8.92
C GLY A 52 -11.60 -5.66 -10.25
N LYS A 53 -12.48 -5.20 -11.13
CA LYS A 53 -12.66 -5.78 -12.48
C LYS A 53 -11.54 -5.30 -13.41
N ILE A 54 -10.31 -5.67 -13.07
CA ILE A 54 -9.05 -5.26 -13.70
C ILE A 54 -8.17 -6.47 -14.02
N GLU A 55 -7.21 -6.27 -14.91
CA GLU A 55 -6.12 -7.21 -15.18
C GLU A 55 -4.77 -6.53 -14.93
N PRO A 56 -4.22 -6.61 -13.72
CA PRO A 56 -2.99 -5.88 -13.34
C PRO A 56 -1.80 -6.17 -14.26
N ALA A 57 -1.70 -7.38 -14.80
CA ALA A 57 -0.63 -7.76 -15.73
C ALA A 57 -0.67 -6.99 -17.07
N LYS A 58 -1.82 -6.42 -17.44
CA LYS A 58 -2.02 -5.66 -18.70
C LYS A 58 -2.15 -4.15 -18.47
N ASP A 59 -2.21 -3.71 -17.23
CA ASP A 59 -2.37 -2.31 -16.86
C ASP A 59 -1.01 -1.69 -16.53
N SER A 60 -0.61 -0.68 -17.31
CA SER A 60 0.69 -0.01 -17.17
C SER A 60 0.87 0.75 -15.84
N SER A 61 -0.20 0.98 -15.07
CA SER A 61 -0.12 1.56 -13.72
C SER A 61 0.34 0.57 -12.65
N PHE A 62 0.38 -0.73 -12.99
CA PHE A 62 0.85 -1.78 -12.11
C PHE A 62 2.27 -2.25 -12.48
N VAL A 63 2.93 -2.85 -11.51
CA VAL A 63 4.24 -3.48 -11.67
C VAL A 63 4.24 -4.84 -10.97
N ARG A 64 4.91 -5.81 -11.57
CA ARG A 64 5.15 -7.12 -10.96
C ARG A 64 6.13 -6.98 -9.82
N ILE A 65 5.81 -7.59 -8.67
CA ILE A 65 6.68 -7.59 -7.49
C ILE A 65 7.88 -8.49 -7.75
N ALA A 66 9.09 -7.99 -7.47
CA ALA A 66 10.32 -8.76 -7.65
C ALA A 66 10.41 -9.92 -6.63
N SER A 67 11.00 -11.05 -7.06
CA SER A 67 11.10 -12.30 -6.28
C SER A 67 11.84 -12.16 -4.95
N GLN A 68 12.66 -11.13 -4.78
CA GLN A 68 13.31 -10.84 -3.49
C GLN A 68 12.31 -10.38 -2.39
N TYR A 69 11.12 -9.93 -2.76
CA TYR A 69 10.09 -9.43 -1.84
C TYR A 69 8.87 -10.35 -1.72
N THR A 70 8.84 -11.44 -2.49
CA THR A 70 7.72 -12.39 -2.47
C THR A 70 8.15 -13.76 -2.95
N ASN A 71 7.50 -14.80 -2.44
CA ASN A 71 7.63 -16.17 -2.96
C ASN A 71 6.47 -16.55 -3.91
N LYS A 72 5.65 -15.56 -4.31
CA LYS A 72 4.54 -15.77 -5.23
C LYS A 72 4.93 -15.37 -6.64
N ASP A 73 4.42 -16.13 -7.59
CA ASP A 73 4.49 -15.76 -8.99
C ASP A 73 3.36 -14.78 -9.34
N GLU A 74 3.66 -13.85 -10.26
CA GLU A 74 2.65 -12.99 -10.90
C GLU A 74 1.72 -12.22 -9.94
N ILE A 75 2.27 -11.64 -8.88
CA ILE A 75 1.55 -10.67 -8.05
C ILE A 75 2.03 -9.24 -8.34
N TYR A 76 1.11 -8.30 -8.25
CA TYR A 76 1.27 -6.93 -8.74
C TYR A 76 0.87 -5.92 -7.66
N LEU A 77 1.47 -4.73 -7.74
CA LEU A 77 1.06 -3.53 -7.01
C LEU A 77 1.01 -2.35 -7.97
N ARG A 78 0.33 -1.27 -7.60
CA ARG A 78 0.54 0.01 -8.29
C ARG A 78 1.98 0.44 -8.15
N LYS A 79 2.53 1.07 -9.20
CA LYS A 79 3.94 1.47 -9.25
C LYS A 79 4.37 2.26 -8.02
N GLN A 80 3.65 3.32 -7.69
CA GLN A 80 3.96 4.17 -6.54
C GLN A 80 3.91 3.37 -5.21
N THR A 81 2.88 2.52 -5.01
CA THR A 81 2.79 1.65 -3.84
C THR A 81 4.01 0.73 -3.73
N TYR A 82 4.47 0.17 -4.86
CA TYR A 82 5.62 -0.72 -4.89
C TYR A 82 6.94 0.02 -4.65
N GLU A 83 7.12 1.20 -5.22
CA GLU A 83 8.31 2.04 -5.01
C GLU A 83 8.49 2.38 -3.54
N ASP A 84 7.43 2.79 -2.88
CA ASP A 84 7.46 3.12 -1.46
C ASP A 84 7.58 1.89 -0.55
N PHE A 85 6.97 0.76 -0.94
CA PHE A 85 7.24 -0.52 -0.29
C PHE A 85 8.72 -0.92 -0.39
N VAL A 86 9.35 -0.74 -1.55
CA VAL A 86 10.79 -1.04 -1.72
C VAL A 86 11.65 -0.16 -0.81
N ARG A 87 11.32 1.13 -0.67
CA ARG A 87 11.99 2.03 0.28
C ARG A 87 11.82 1.56 1.72
N MET A 88 10.59 1.23 2.10
CA MET A 88 10.25 0.68 3.42
C MET A 88 11.01 -0.62 3.71
N ALA A 89 11.01 -1.57 2.77
CA ALA A 89 11.68 -2.86 2.93
C ALA A 89 13.21 -2.75 3.00
N LYS A 90 13.81 -1.74 2.35
CA LYS A 90 15.24 -1.45 2.49
C LYS A 90 15.58 -0.92 3.89
N ALA A 91 14.83 0.04 4.37
CA ALA A 91 15.02 0.58 5.72
C ALA A 91 14.81 -0.49 6.81
N ALA A 92 13.77 -1.31 6.68
CA ALA A 92 13.54 -2.43 7.60
C ALA A 92 14.74 -3.40 7.64
N ARG A 93 15.37 -3.65 6.49
CA ARG A 93 16.54 -4.54 6.41
C ARG A 93 17.76 -3.95 7.10
N GLU A 94 17.94 -2.64 7.13
CA GLU A 94 19.02 -1.96 7.88
C GLU A 94 18.87 -2.18 9.40
N ASP A 95 17.62 -2.43 9.85
CA ASP A 95 17.28 -2.77 11.23
C ASP A 95 17.12 -4.30 11.47
N ASP A 96 17.69 -5.13 10.59
CA ASP A 96 17.59 -6.60 10.65
C ASP A 96 16.14 -7.13 10.63
N VAL A 97 15.22 -6.40 9.94
CA VAL A 97 13.81 -6.80 9.75
C VAL A 97 13.57 -7.14 8.29
N SER A 98 13.01 -8.33 8.03
CA SER A 98 12.67 -8.77 6.67
C SER A 98 11.19 -8.66 6.40
N LEU A 99 10.82 -7.86 5.40
CA LEU A 99 9.45 -7.71 4.92
C LEU A 99 9.23 -8.54 3.64
N GLN A 100 8.25 -9.46 3.69
CA GLN A 100 7.87 -10.33 2.57
C GLN A 100 6.39 -10.14 2.25
N ILE A 101 6.07 -9.80 1.01
CA ILE A 101 4.68 -9.70 0.53
C ILE A 101 4.17 -11.10 0.25
N ILE A 102 3.09 -11.50 0.92
CA ILE A 102 2.41 -12.78 0.74
C ILE A 102 1.07 -12.64 0.00
N SER A 103 0.52 -11.43 -0.06
CA SER A 103 -0.63 -11.07 -0.88
C SER A 103 -0.55 -9.58 -1.26
N ALA A 104 -1.00 -9.25 -2.46
CA ALA A 104 -1.00 -7.90 -3.01
C ALA A 104 -2.31 -7.65 -3.77
N THR A 105 -2.27 -7.10 -4.98
CA THR A 105 -3.47 -6.86 -5.78
C THR A 105 -4.22 -8.16 -6.04
N ARG A 106 -5.51 -8.16 -5.72
CA ARG A 106 -6.47 -9.23 -6.04
C ARG A 106 -7.58 -8.64 -6.89
N ASN A 107 -7.74 -9.12 -8.12
CA ASN A 107 -8.86 -8.72 -8.95
C ASN A 107 -10.19 -9.33 -8.46
N PHE A 108 -11.31 -8.87 -9.03
CA PHE A 108 -12.65 -9.34 -8.68
C PHE A 108 -12.78 -10.87 -8.77
N ALA A 109 -12.26 -11.47 -9.85
CA ALA A 109 -12.38 -12.91 -10.08
C ALA A 109 -11.63 -13.75 -9.02
N VAL A 110 -10.43 -13.32 -8.63
CA VAL A 110 -9.65 -13.95 -7.56
C VAL A 110 -10.38 -13.83 -6.23
N GLN A 111 -10.90 -12.64 -5.88
CA GLN A 111 -11.64 -12.43 -4.64
C GLN A 111 -12.96 -13.23 -4.62
N LYS A 112 -13.66 -13.32 -5.76
CA LYS A 112 -14.84 -14.14 -5.92
C LYS A 112 -14.54 -15.64 -5.66
N SER A 113 -13.47 -16.16 -6.23
CA SER A 113 -13.05 -17.54 -5.98
C SER A 113 -12.76 -17.81 -4.50
N ILE A 114 -12.09 -16.88 -3.80
CA ILE A 114 -11.83 -17.00 -2.35
C ILE A 114 -13.12 -16.99 -1.55
N TRP A 115 -14.03 -16.08 -1.87
CA TRP A 115 -15.33 -15.91 -1.19
C TRP A 115 -16.22 -17.14 -1.39
N GLU A 116 -16.45 -17.53 -2.65
CA GLU A 116 -17.34 -18.64 -2.99
C GLU A 116 -16.83 -19.99 -2.49
N ALA A 117 -15.51 -20.19 -2.47
CA ALA A 117 -14.95 -21.39 -1.87
C ALA A 117 -15.28 -21.52 -0.37
N LYS A 118 -15.35 -20.40 0.36
CA LYS A 118 -15.79 -20.36 1.76
C LYS A 118 -17.31 -20.48 1.89
N TRP A 119 -18.04 -19.76 1.04
CA TRP A 119 -19.50 -19.74 1.03
C TRP A 119 -20.10 -21.12 0.79
N ASN A 120 -19.51 -21.86 -0.15
CA ASN A 120 -19.96 -23.19 -0.60
C ASN A 120 -19.29 -24.34 0.16
N GLY A 121 -18.53 -24.09 1.24
CA GLY A 121 -17.91 -25.11 2.09
C GLY A 121 -16.68 -25.80 1.49
N GLN A 122 -16.24 -25.42 0.28
CA GLN A 122 -15.02 -25.95 -0.36
C GLN A 122 -13.77 -25.58 0.43
N ARG A 123 -13.80 -24.42 1.10
CA ARG A 123 -12.78 -23.96 2.03
C ARG A 123 -13.39 -23.70 3.41
N LYS A 124 -12.91 -24.44 4.41
CA LYS A 124 -13.39 -24.28 5.78
C LYS A 124 -12.98 -22.92 6.37
N VAL A 125 -13.87 -22.38 7.20
CA VAL A 125 -13.62 -21.19 8.04
C VAL A 125 -13.69 -21.64 9.49
N ASP A 126 -12.62 -21.45 10.26
CA ASP A 126 -12.44 -21.95 11.62
C ASP A 126 -12.81 -23.44 11.78
N GLY A 127 -12.39 -24.24 10.80
CA GLY A 127 -12.66 -25.67 10.76
C GLY A 127 -14.08 -26.08 10.31
N MET A 128 -15.00 -25.13 10.10
CA MET A 128 -16.38 -25.34 9.71
C MET A 128 -16.59 -25.31 8.22
N ASP A 129 -17.44 -26.18 7.70
CA ASP A 129 -18.10 -26.05 6.40
C ASP A 129 -19.31 -25.12 6.56
N LEU A 130 -19.17 -23.87 6.10
CA LEU A 130 -20.21 -22.87 6.33
C LEU A 130 -21.51 -23.18 5.56
N SER A 131 -21.45 -23.91 4.46
CA SER A 131 -22.64 -24.29 3.68
C SER A 131 -23.57 -25.23 4.45
N GLN A 132 -22.99 -26.00 5.37
CA GLN A 132 -23.72 -26.94 6.23
C GLN A 132 -23.99 -26.36 7.63
N ALA A 133 -23.05 -25.56 8.13
CA ALA A 133 -23.09 -25.08 9.52
C ALA A 133 -23.99 -23.84 9.71
N ILE A 134 -24.13 -22.99 8.68
CA ILE A 134 -24.87 -21.71 8.79
C ILE A 134 -25.85 -21.61 7.62
N SER A 135 -27.14 -21.76 7.88
CA SER A 135 -28.19 -21.69 6.86
C SER A 135 -28.56 -20.25 6.50
N ASP A 136 -28.52 -19.34 7.48
CA ASP A 136 -28.83 -17.93 7.25
C ASP A 136 -27.74 -17.26 6.40
N PRO A 137 -28.09 -16.62 5.27
CA PRO A 137 -27.10 -16.04 4.37
C PRO A 137 -26.40 -14.80 4.95
N GLN A 138 -27.05 -14.03 5.84
CA GLN A 138 -26.42 -12.87 6.48
C GLN A 138 -25.37 -13.34 7.50
N GLU A 139 -25.72 -14.31 8.36
CA GLU A 139 -24.81 -14.87 9.34
C GLU A 139 -23.61 -15.54 8.66
N ARG A 140 -23.85 -16.26 7.54
CA ARG A 140 -22.79 -16.88 6.75
C ARG A 140 -21.86 -15.82 6.16
N ALA A 141 -22.40 -14.74 5.59
CA ALA A 141 -21.61 -13.62 5.08
C ALA A 141 -20.78 -12.98 6.19
N LEU A 142 -21.38 -12.68 7.35
CA LEU A 142 -20.71 -12.08 8.50
C LEU A 142 -19.58 -12.95 9.01
N LYS A 143 -19.75 -14.29 9.01
CA LYS A 143 -18.68 -15.22 9.40
C LYS A 143 -17.49 -15.20 8.44
N ILE A 144 -17.73 -15.10 7.14
CA ILE A 144 -16.66 -14.97 6.16
C ILE A 144 -15.95 -13.61 6.29
N LEU A 145 -16.73 -12.55 6.54
CA LEU A 145 -16.26 -11.18 6.69
C LEU A 145 -15.41 -10.94 7.94
N GLU A 146 -15.25 -11.91 8.81
CA GLU A 146 -14.27 -11.79 9.91
C GLU A 146 -12.85 -11.51 9.36
N TYR A 147 -12.48 -12.12 8.22
CA TYR A 147 -11.14 -12.04 7.60
C TYR A 147 -11.13 -12.03 6.06
N SER A 148 -12.29 -11.96 5.39
CA SER A 148 -12.32 -12.01 3.93
C SER A 148 -13.40 -11.11 3.36
N SER A 149 -13.01 -10.24 2.48
CA SER A 149 -13.89 -9.28 1.81
C SER A 149 -14.86 -9.95 0.85
N MET A 150 -16.05 -9.39 0.71
CA MET A 150 -16.91 -9.66 -0.45
C MET A 150 -16.22 -9.20 -1.74
N PRO A 151 -16.45 -9.89 -2.88
CA PRO A 151 -16.02 -9.39 -4.19
C PRO A 151 -16.54 -7.96 -4.44
N GLY A 152 -15.69 -7.09 -4.93
CA GLY A 152 -16.00 -5.69 -5.14
C GLY A 152 -15.84 -4.78 -3.92
N THR A 153 -15.62 -5.33 -2.70
CA THR A 153 -15.43 -4.55 -1.47
C THR A 153 -14.01 -4.62 -0.91
N SER A 154 -13.12 -5.38 -1.55
CA SER A 154 -11.75 -5.57 -1.08
C SER A 154 -10.86 -4.39 -1.43
N ARG A 155 -10.13 -3.86 -0.45
CA ARG A 155 -9.11 -2.82 -0.68
C ARG A 155 -7.94 -3.33 -1.54
N HIS A 156 -7.66 -4.65 -1.52
CA HIS A 156 -6.69 -5.26 -2.44
C HIS A 156 -7.04 -5.09 -3.93
N HIS A 157 -8.29 -4.74 -4.26
CA HIS A 157 -8.68 -4.43 -5.65
C HIS A 157 -7.95 -3.20 -6.19
N TRP A 158 -7.59 -2.28 -5.32
CA TRP A 158 -7.01 -0.99 -5.70
C TRP A 158 -5.51 -1.04 -5.99
N GLY A 159 -4.84 -2.14 -5.62
CA GLY A 159 -3.38 -2.27 -5.78
C GLY A 159 -2.57 -1.44 -4.80
N THR A 160 -3.17 -1.06 -3.69
CA THR A 160 -2.59 -0.24 -2.62
C THR A 160 -2.35 -1.03 -1.33
N ASP A 161 -2.91 -2.23 -1.23
CA ASP A 161 -2.91 -3.00 0.01
C ASP A 161 -2.04 -4.25 -0.12
N ILE A 162 -1.28 -4.52 0.93
CA ILE A 162 -0.34 -5.64 1.03
C ILE A 162 -0.57 -6.42 2.31
N ASP A 163 -0.42 -7.75 2.21
CA ASP A 163 -0.31 -8.63 3.36
C ASP A 163 1.14 -9.06 3.52
N LEU A 164 1.73 -8.85 4.71
CA LEU A 164 3.13 -9.06 5.00
C LEU A 164 3.37 -10.29 5.87
N ASN A 165 4.40 -11.04 5.57
CA ASN A 165 5.04 -12.12 6.32
C ASN A 165 4.16 -13.32 6.68
N ALA A 166 2.99 -13.16 7.32
CA ALA A 166 2.09 -14.27 7.69
C ALA A 166 0.63 -13.79 7.79
N LEU A 167 -0.35 -14.66 7.53
CA LEU A 167 -1.79 -14.38 7.69
C LEU A 167 -2.30 -14.87 9.06
N SER A 168 -1.58 -14.56 10.13
CA SER A 168 -1.95 -14.95 11.50
C SER A 168 -1.40 -13.96 12.52
N ASN A 169 -2.26 -13.44 13.39
CA ASN A 169 -1.85 -12.55 14.48
C ASN A 169 -0.89 -13.24 15.48
N SER A 170 -0.98 -14.57 15.61
CA SER A 170 -0.09 -15.32 16.49
C SER A 170 1.38 -15.26 16.03
N TYR A 171 1.64 -15.19 14.72
CA TYR A 171 2.99 -14.98 14.21
C TYR A 171 3.60 -13.65 14.72
N PHE A 172 2.80 -12.60 14.76
CA PHE A 172 3.22 -11.27 15.19
C PHE A 172 3.22 -11.06 16.72
N ALA A 173 2.90 -12.09 17.49
CA ALA A 173 2.86 -12.01 18.95
C ALA A 173 4.22 -12.21 19.62
N SER A 174 5.18 -12.86 18.95
CA SER A 174 6.50 -13.19 19.51
C SER A 174 7.57 -13.38 18.44
N GLY A 175 8.84 -13.50 18.87
CA GLY A 175 9.97 -13.81 17.98
C GLY A 175 10.15 -12.81 16.84
N GLU A 176 10.55 -13.32 15.68
CA GLU A 176 10.80 -12.49 14.49
C GLU A 176 9.53 -11.77 14.00
N GLY A 177 8.36 -12.40 14.08
CA GLY A 177 7.09 -11.76 13.71
C GLY A 177 6.78 -10.55 14.58
N LYS A 178 7.10 -10.60 15.88
CA LYS A 178 6.94 -9.44 16.76
C LYS A 178 7.89 -8.31 16.39
N LYS A 179 9.14 -8.61 16.04
CA LYS A 179 10.10 -7.58 15.56
C LYS A 179 9.56 -6.89 14.30
N VAL A 180 9.06 -7.67 13.33
CA VAL A 180 8.42 -7.15 12.11
C VAL A 180 7.27 -6.23 12.47
N TYR A 181 6.37 -6.64 13.36
CA TYR A 181 5.18 -5.86 13.70
C TYR A 181 5.53 -4.59 14.48
N ASP A 182 6.45 -4.67 15.46
CA ASP A 182 6.92 -3.52 16.22
C ASP A 182 7.58 -2.48 15.30
N TRP A 183 8.41 -2.94 14.35
CA TRP A 183 9.04 -2.09 13.35
C TRP A 183 8.01 -1.40 12.44
N LEU A 184 7.04 -2.15 11.93
CA LEU A 184 5.98 -1.61 11.09
C LEU A 184 5.12 -0.58 11.84
N LEU A 185 4.79 -0.81 13.11
CA LEU A 185 4.07 0.15 13.93
C LEU A 185 4.83 1.45 14.12
N ALA A 186 6.17 1.39 14.22
CA ALA A 186 7.02 2.53 14.42
C ALA A 186 7.28 3.32 13.11
N HIS A 187 7.46 2.64 11.98
CA HIS A 187 8.07 3.24 10.79
C HIS A 187 7.21 3.19 9.51
N ALA A 188 6.21 2.30 9.40
CA ALA A 188 5.48 2.13 8.13
C ALA A 188 4.81 3.43 7.65
N HIS A 189 4.40 4.30 8.56
CA HIS A 189 3.79 5.59 8.24
C HIS A 189 4.74 6.54 7.49
N GLU A 190 6.05 6.45 7.73
CA GLU A 190 7.09 7.24 7.05
C GLU A 190 7.15 6.94 5.54
N TYR A 191 6.64 5.77 5.15
CA TYR A 191 6.57 5.29 3.76
C TYR A 191 5.14 5.27 3.21
N GLY A 192 4.21 5.92 3.89
CA GLY A 192 2.82 6.02 3.44
C GLY A 192 1.94 4.82 3.82
N PHE A 193 2.43 3.84 4.59
CA PHE A 193 1.65 2.65 4.96
C PHE A 193 0.99 2.78 6.33
N CYS A 194 -0.28 2.35 6.40
CA CYS A 194 -1.09 2.36 7.62
C CYS A 194 -1.75 0.99 7.84
N GLN A 195 -1.70 0.47 9.05
CA GLN A 195 -2.49 -0.72 9.44
C GLN A 195 -3.96 -0.32 9.54
N VAL A 196 -4.75 -0.71 8.55
CA VAL A 196 -6.17 -0.31 8.47
C VAL A 196 -7.08 -1.16 9.36
N TYR A 197 -6.71 -2.41 9.64
CA TYR A 197 -7.51 -3.32 10.47
C TYR A 197 -6.80 -3.55 11.81
N THR A 198 -6.89 -2.58 12.70
CA THR A 198 -6.46 -2.67 14.10
C THR A 198 -7.44 -3.47 14.94
N GLU A 199 -7.16 -3.68 16.24
CA GLU A 199 -8.14 -4.27 17.14
C GLU A 199 -9.47 -3.49 17.14
N LYS A 200 -10.61 -4.21 17.18
CA LYS A 200 -11.94 -3.61 17.30
C LYS A 200 -12.15 -3.04 18.70
N GLY A 201 -12.88 -1.95 18.77
CA GLY A 201 -13.23 -1.27 20.02
C GLY A 201 -14.05 -0.01 19.70
N ASP A 202 -14.23 0.86 20.69
CA ASP A 202 -15.05 2.06 20.56
C ASP A 202 -14.68 2.96 19.39
N LYS A 203 -13.37 3.03 19.08
CA LYS A 203 -12.86 3.85 17.96
C LYS A 203 -13.00 3.18 16.60
N ARG A 204 -13.06 1.84 16.55
CA ARG A 204 -13.26 1.04 15.34
C ARG A 204 -14.24 -0.11 15.63
N PRO A 205 -15.55 0.18 15.73
CA PRO A 205 -16.56 -0.84 16.10
C PRO A 205 -16.89 -1.81 14.96
N HIS A 206 -16.52 -1.50 13.73
CA HIS A 206 -16.89 -2.23 12.53
C HIS A 206 -15.66 -2.70 11.72
N GLY A 207 -15.91 -3.44 10.63
CA GLY A 207 -14.90 -3.95 9.72
C GLY A 207 -14.39 -5.34 10.11
N TYR A 208 -13.31 -5.75 9.44
CA TYR A 208 -12.64 -7.03 9.66
C TYR A 208 -12.05 -7.11 11.08
N ASN A 209 -11.78 -8.32 11.57
CA ASN A 209 -11.02 -8.50 12.79
C ASN A 209 -9.62 -7.87 12.63
N GLU A 210 -8.84 -7.82 13.73
CA GLU A 210 -7.46 -7.33 13.66
C GLU A 210 -6.66 -8.15 12.68
N GLU A 211 -5.95 -7.47 11.78
CA GLU A 211 -5.02 -8.07 10.82
C GLU A 211 -3.66 -7.34 10.92
N ARG A 212 -2.73 -7.93 11.70
CA ARG A 212 -1.39 -7.35 11.90
C ARG A 212 -0.53 -7.40 10.64
N TRP A 213 -0.90 -8.24 9.70
CA TRP A 213 -0.24 -8.40 8.41
C TRP A 213 -0.69 -7.40 7.35
N HIS A 214 -1.91 -6.78 7.49
CA HIS A 214 -2.55 -5.99 6.44
C HIS A 214 -2.20 -4.51 6.55
N TRP A 215 -1.54 -3.99 5.52
CA TRP A 215 -1.08 -2.60 5.44
C TRP A 215 -1.53 -1.95 4.15
N SER A 216 -2.08 -0.75 4.22
CA SER A 216 -2.61 0.02 3.10
C SER A 216 -1.73 1.24 2.82
N TYR A 217 -1.38 1.46 1.55
CA TYR A 217 -0.65 2.63 1.10
C TYR A 217 -1.61 3.82 0.95
N MET A 218 -1.64 4.68 1.93
CA MET A 218 -2.68 5.70 2.10
C MET A 218 -2.62 6.86 1.10
N PRO A 219 -1.45 7.29 0.56
CA PRO A 219 -1.42 8.35 -0.44
C PRO A 219 -2.33 8.09 -1.66
N LEU A 220 -2.51 6.83 -2.06
CA LEU A 220 -3.46 6.42 -3.09
C LEU A 220 -4.77 5.89 -2.53
N ALA A 221 -4.70 5.06 -1.48
CA ALA A 221 -5.87 4.36 -0.95
C ALA A 221 -6.94 5.31 -0.36
N SER A 222 -6.55 6.47 0.17
CA SER A 222 -7.48 7.50 0.65
C SER A 222 -8.28 8.12 -0.51
N GLN A 223 -7.63 8.41 -1.63
CA GLN A 223 -8.27 8.92 -2.85
C GLN A 223 -9.26 7.88 -3.43
N PHE A 224 -8.85 6.61 -3.45
CA PHE A 224 -9.68 5.53 -3.99
C PHE A 224 -10.86 5.21 -3.07
N LEU A 225 -10.70 5.30 -1.76
CA LEU A 225 -11.82 5.18 -0.82
C LEU A 225 -12.85 6.29 -1.02
N LYS A 226 -12.41 7.54 -1.22
CA LYS A 226 -13.30 8.67 -1.54
C LYS A 226 -14.09 8.38 -2.81
N GLN A 227 -13.40 8.03 -3.90
CA GLN A 227 -14.03 7.70 -5.19
C GLN A 227 -14.97 6.48 -5.09
N TYR A 228 -14.59 5.46 -4.29
CA TYR A 228 -15.44 4.31 -4.03
C TYR A 228 -16.76 4.74 -3.42
N ASN A 229 -16.73 5.58 -2.38
CA ASN A 229 -17.93 6.08 -1.69
C ASN A 229 -18.78 7.00 -2.59
N GLU A 230 -18.20 7.65 -3.58
CA GLU A 230 -18.91 8.50 -4.53
C GLU A 230 -19.54 7.73 -5.69
N LYS A 231 -18.89 6.64 -6.14
CA LYS A 231 -19.24 5.95 -7.39
C LYS A 231 -19.91 4.59 -7.20
N ILE A 232 -19.75 3.95 -6.02
CA ILE A 232 -20.21 2.58 -5.78
C ILE A 232 -21.37 2.58 -4.78
N SER A 233 -22.45 1.94 -5.18
CA SER A 233 -23.59 1.61 -4.32
C SER A 233 -23.75 0.09 -4.19
N TYR A 234 -24.71 -0.37 -3.42
CA TYR A 234 -25.00 -1.81 -3.31
C TYR A 234 -25.49 -2.44 -4.62
N ALA A 235 -26.01 -1.63 -5.57
CA ALA A 235 -26.45 -2.10 -6.87
C ALA A 235 -25.30 -2.66 -7.73
N GLU A 236 -24.06 -2.16 -7.53
CA GLU A 236 -22.87 -2.64 -8.21
C GLU A 236 -22.29 -3.91 -7.58
N LEU A 237 -22.72 -4.27 -6.35
CA LEU A 237 -22.23 -5.44 -5.63
C LEU A 237 -23.05 -6.68 -5.97
N GLY A 238 -22.59 -7.44 -6.96
CA GLY A 238 -23.28 -8.64 -7.41
C GLY A 238 -22.41 -9.56 -8.27
N GLY A 239 -23.05 -10.62 -8.77
CA GLY A 239 -22.37 -11.61 -9.62
C GLY A 239 -21.56 -12.64 -8.85
N PHE A 240 -21.84 -12.85 -7.56
CA PHE A 240 -21.26 -13.89 -6.69
C PHE A 240 -22.28 -14.37 -5.65
N ASP A 241 -22.04 -15.57 -5.11
CA ASP A 241 -22.92 -16.18 -4.12
C ASP A 241 -22.95 -15.35 -2.83
N GLY A 242 -24.16 -15.08 -2.30
CA GLY A 242 -24.36 -14.26 -1.10
C GLY A 242 -24.21 -12.75 -1.33
N GLY A 243 -24.05 -12.26 -2.58
CA GLY A 243 -23.97 -10.83 -2.87
C GLY A 243 -25.26 -10.08 -2.51
N SER A 244 -26.42 -10.75 -2.55
CA SER A 244 -27.72 -10.15 -2.24
C SER A 244 -27.87 -9.62 -0.81
N VAL A 245 -27.06 -10.10 0.14
CA VAL A 245 -27.12 -9.62 1.54
C VAL A 245 -26.21 -8.42 1.82
N ALA A 246 -25.45 -7.95 0.81
CA ALA A 246 -24.45 -6.88 0.99
C ALA A 246 -25.04 -5.59 1.59
N GLU A 247 -26.23 -5.19 1.16
CA GLU A 247 -26.93 -4.00 1.67
C GLU A 247 -27.43 -4.22 3.11
N GLU A 248 -28.06 -5.36 3.39
CA GLU A 248 -28.61 -5.67 4.70
C GLU A 248 -27.56 -5.72 5.80
N ILE A 249 -26.36 -6.24 5.50
CA ILE A 249 -25.22 -6.25 6.42
C ILE A 249 -24.39 -4.96 6.38
N GLU A 250 -24.80 -4.00 5.55
CA GLU A 250 -24.13 -2.71 5.36
C GLU A 250 -22.63 -2.87 4.97
N ALA A 251 -22.33 -3.76 3.99
CA ALA A 251 -20.99 -4.14 3.64
C ALA A 251 -20.09 -2.95 3.28
N ILE A 252 -20.59 -1.93 2.56
CA ILE A 252 -19.83 -0.72 2.23
C ILE A 252 -19.54 0.07 3.51
N ARG A 253 -20.57 0.41 4.28
CA ARG A 253 -20.42 1.25 5.46
C ARG A 253 -19.54 0.59 6.54
N LYS A 254 -19.79 -0.70 6.81
CA LYS A 254 -19.16 -1.40 7.92
C LYS A 254 -17.79 -2.01 7.57
N TYR A 255 -17.54 -2.38 6.31
CA TYR A 255 -16.31 -3.11 5.95
C TYR A 255 -15.39 -2.30 5.04
N VAL A 256 -15.87 -1.69 3.94
CA VAL A 256 -15.02 -0.84 3.10
C VAL A 256 -14.53 0.38 3.88
N ASN A 257 -15.44 1.00 4.65
CA ASN A 257 -15.16 2.16 5.50
C ASN A 257 -14.77 1.79 6.95
N GLY A 258 -14.80 0.51 7.32
CA GLY A 258 -14.49 0.02 8.67
C GLY A 258 -13.00 -0.07 8.98
N ILE A 259 -12.24 1.00 8.68
CA ILE A 259 -10.79 1.10 8.87
C ILE A 259 -10.42 1.93 10.11
N ALA A 260 -9.18 1.82 10.54
CA ALA A 260 -8.67 2.55 11.70
C ALA A 260 -8.76 4.08 11.48
N PRO A 261 -9.27 4.86 12.46
CA PRO A 261 -9.46 6.30 12.32
C PRO A 261 -8.19 7.06 11.94
N ARG A 262 -7.02 6.61 12.42
CA ARG A 262 -5.72 7.21 12.06
C ARG A 262 -5.42 7.13 10.57
N CYS A 263 -5.95 6.10 9.87
CA CYS A 263 -5.77 5.92 8.44
C CYS A 263 -6.81 6.71 7.61
N MET A 264 -7.91 7.16 8.22
CA MET A 264 -8.93 7.98 7.53
C MET A 264 -8.51 9.45 7.39
N ASN A 265 -7.61 9.92 8.22
CA ASN A 265 -7.13 11.32 8.27
C ASN A 265 -5.74 11.47 7.62
N TRP A 266 -5.48 10.67 6.61
CA TRP A 266 -4.22 10.68 5.89
C TRP A 266 -4.11 11.82 4.90
#